data_c83cace722b1aeeeb8527e4125d7d808
#
_entry.id   c83cace722b1aeeeb8527e4125d7d808
#
_cell.length_a   1.000
_cell.length_b   1.000
_cell.length_c   1.000
_cell.angle_alpha   90.00
_cell.angle_beta   90.00
_cell.angle_gamma   90.00
#
_symmetry.space_group_name_H-M   'P 1'
#
loop_
_entity.id
_entity.type
_entity.pdbx_description
1 polymer ?
#
loop_
_entity_poly.entity_id
_entity_poly.type
_entity_poly.pdbx_seq_one_letter_code
_entity_poly.pdbx_strand_id
1 'polypeptide(L)'
;MENYNEIFHKLWEHSENEVVEFKRAENNFDVDELGKYFSALSNEANLREREFGWIVFGVWDKKHQIIGTTFKDGEVALNRLKQDMSQHTTDNLIFRDIVSIEVEGKRILLFQVPASPRNIVMHWKGVAYGRDGESLKPLNQAKQDAIRRQPPLPDWTAQLVPNATINDLDELALATARVMFKKVHSSNIPGDEVDAWSKEEFLSNSMMMRDGQLTRAAILLLGKPLSIQKIYPAVAQITWTWQDEEGIVQDYEHFTIPFILTVDKVLSKIRNKTMRELPGGTLFPDTMKQYDEYTIREAMHNAIAHQDYTLQQRIVFVEGPSTLYYGNGGSFIPGTIENALEHKGPQLHYRNECLCRGMVNFNMIDTVGRGIKKIYTEQRNRFFPMPDYEIDNEHRTVGVTIYGKMIDEKYTNLLKTNNSLSLKECLWLDAVQKHHPITQAVAKQLHDKGLIEGRAPHYTISLSVAKMTNQIGHYTKEKGLQENSIQKLLLQLAHNAGDMGFWRKDVYEGLEHVFPSSNTHDEKLRKIGRILVRMAQDDLIQKSPNGRKWIITPKGEQELNL
;
A
#
# COMPACT_ATOMS: atom_id res chain seq x y z
N MET A 1 -8.01 -5.03 -26.26
CA MET A 1 -8.24 -6.32 -25.57
C MET A 1 -7.50 -7.40 -26.34
N GLU A 2 -6.63 -8.14 -25.68
CA GLU A 2 -5.96 -9.29 -26.29
C GLU A 2 -7.02 -10.33 -26.68
N ASN A 3 -6.91 -10.87 -27.90
CA ASN A 3 -7.82 -11.92 -28.35
C ASN A 3 -7.30 -13.29 -27.87
N TYR A 4 -7.70 -13.70 -26.67
CA TYR A 4 -7.23 -14.95 -26.05
C TYR A 4 -7.61 -16.22 -26.85
N ASN A 5 -8.64 -16.16 -27.70
CA ASN A 5 -8.94 -17.26 -28.63
C ASN A 5 -7.83 -17.41 -29.70
N GLU A 6 -7.37 -16.30 -30.27
CA GLU A 6 -6.24 -16.32 -31.21
C GLU A 6 -4.94 -16.79 -30.55
N ILE A 7 -4.71 -16.37 -29.29
CA ILE A 7 -3.55 -16.83 -28.51
C ILE A 7 -3.63 -18.34 -28.31
N PHE A 8 -4.79 -18.87 -27.90
CA PHE A 8 -4.99 -20.31 -27.74
C PHE A 8 -4.70 -21.07 -29.02
N HIS A 9 -5.25 -20.65 -30.15
CA HIS A 9 -5.02 -21.31 -31.44
C HIS A 9 -3.53 -21.32 -31.82
N LYS A 10 -2.83 -20.20 -31.64
CA LYS A 10 -1.38 -20.15 -31.89
C LYS A 10 -0.60 -21.08 -30.97
N LEU A 11 -0.96 -21.17 -29.68
CA LEU A 11 -0.32 -22.10 -28.75
C LEU A 11 -0.59 -23.53 -29.13
N TRP A 12 -1.83 -23.83 -29.52
CA TRP A 12 -2.30 -25.19 -29.88
C TRP A 12 -1.68 -25.73 -31.18
N GLU A 13 -1.38 -24.85 -32.14
CA GLU A 13 -0.66 -25.20 -33.37
C GLU A 13 0.80 -25.62 -33.14
N HIS A 14 1.42 -25.17 -32.03
CA HIS A 14 2.84 -25.33 -31.76
C HIS A 14 3.07 -26.22 -30.55
N SER A 15 2.63 -27.37 -30.41
CA SER A 15 2.94 -28.36 -29.36
C SER A 15 3.60 -27.86 -28.07
N GLU A 16 3.68 -28.64 -27.00
CA GLU A 16 4.42 -28.31 -25.78
C GLU A 16 5.88 -27.94 -26.07
N ASN A 17 6.38 -27.00 -25.32
CA ASN A 17 7.78 -26.57 -25.34
C ASN A 17 8.19 -26.04 -23.96
N GLU A 18 9.35 -25.43 -23.84
CA GLU A 18 9.85 -24.98 -22.54
C GLU A 18 9.06 -23.82 -21.92
N VAL A 19 8.24 -23.12 -22.70
CA VAL A 19 7.41 -21.98 -22.22
C VAL A 19 5.90 -22.22 -22.40
N VAL A 20 5.51 -23.39 -22.87
CA VAL A 20 4.08 -23.78 -23.04
C VAL A 20 3.85 -25.18 -22.49
N GLU A 21 2.87 -25.31 -21.63
CA GLU A 21 2.45 -26.58 -21.01
C GLU A 21 0.96 -26.80 -21.19
N PHE A 22 0.58 -27.99 -21.63
CA PHE A 22 -0.80 -28.44 -21.78
C PHE A 22 -1.16 -29.48 -20.72
N LYS A 23 -2.33 -29.33 -20.11
CA LYS A 23 -2.83 -30.25 -19.08
C LYS A 23 -4.29 -30.61 -19.30
N ARG A 24 -4.61 -31.86 -19.05
CA ARG A 24 -6.00 -32.33 -19.07
C ARG A 24 -6.81 -31.62 -18.01
N ALA A 25 -6.38 -31.66 -16.74
CA ALA A 25 -6.98 -30.99 -15.59
C ALA A 25 -8.52 -30.91 -15.65
N GLU A 26 -9.16 -32.04 -15.96
CA GLU A 26 -10.61 -32.07 -16.24
C GLU A 26 -11.45 -31.50 -15.10
N ASN A 27 -11.18 -31.95 -13.84
CA ASN A 27 -11.94 -31.54 -12.69
C ASN A 27 -11.05 -30.99 -11.56
N ASN A 28 -9.82 -31.48 -11.45
CA ASN A 28 -8.89 -31.12 -10.39
C ASN A 28 -7.44 -31.15 -10.90
N PHE A 29 -6.59 -30.40 -10.25
CA PHE A 29 -5.15 -30.39 -10.47
C PHE A 29 -4.43 -30.04 -9.17
N ASP A 30 -3.28 -30.67 -8.92
CA ASP A 30 -2.49 -30.40 -7.72
C ASP A 30 -1.88 -29.00 -7.79
N VAL A 31 -2.20 -28.16 -6.79
CA VAL A 31 -1.70 -26.79 -6.69
C VAL A 31 -0.18 -26.76 -6.52
N ASP A 32 0.41 -27.76 -5.85
CA ASP A 32 1.87 -27.86 -5.73
C ASP A 32 2.53 -28.13 -7.08
N GLU A 33 1.94 -29.00 -7.89
CA GLU A 33 2.40 -29.25 -9.25
C GLU A 33 2.24 -28.00 -10.13
N LEU A 34 1.11 -27.29 -10.02
CA LEU A 34 0.88 -26.03 -10.72
C LEU A 34 1.95 -24.98 -10.37
N GLY A 35 2.33 -24.90 -9.08
CA GLY A 35 3.38 -24.00 -8.64
C GLY A 35 4.77 -24.34 -9.18
N LYS A 36 5.09 -25.64 -9.32
CA LYS A 36 6.33 -26.06 -9.97
C LYS A 36 6.36 -25.69 -11.44
N TYR A 37 5.25 -25.85 -12.16
CA TYR A 37 5.13 -25.37 -13.55
C TYR A 37 5.22 -23.86 -13.65
N PHE A 38 4.57 -23.13 -12.73
CA PHE A 38 4.72 -21.67 -12.66
C PHE A 38 6.19 -21.25 -12.56
N SER A 39 6.93 -21.80 -11.59
CA SER A 39 8.36 -21.53 -11.42
C SER A 39 9.16 -21.86 -12.69
N ALA A 40 8.90 -23.03 -13.28
CA ALA A 40 9.63 -23.49 -14.45
C ALA A 40 9.39 -22.60 -15.67
N LEU A 41 8.13 -22.33 -16.00
CA LEU A 41 7.78 -21.52 -17.17
C LEU A 41 8.20 -20.05 -16.99
N SER A 42 8.16 -19.52 -15.76
CA SER A 42 8.64 -18.17 -15.45
C SER A 42 10.16 -18.05 -15.70
N ASN A 43 10.95 -19.04 -15.24
CA ASN A 43 12.39 -19.07 -15.46
C ASN A 43 12.76 -19.28 -16.94
N GLU A 44 12.07 -20.19 -17.62
CA GLU A 44 12.34 -20.45 -19.05
C GLU A 44 11.90 -19.29 -19.95
N ALA A 45 10.79 -18.61 -19.62
CA ALA A 45 10.40 -17.39 -20.33
C ALA A 45 11.47 -16.31 -20.21
N ASN A 46 12.03 -16.10 -19.00
CA ASN A 46 13.14 -15.19 -18.78
C ASN A 46 14.37 -15.54 -19.61
N LEU A 47 14.82 -16.81 -19.55
CA LEU A 47 16.00 -17.28 -20.29
C LEU A 47 15.87 -17.17 -21.82
N ARG A 48 14.65 -17.19 -22.33
CA ARG A 48 14.32 -17.08 -23.75
C ARG A 48 13.89 -15.69 -24.19
N GLU A 49 13.97 -14.72 -23.27
CA GLU A 49 13.55 -13.32 -23.52
C GLU A 49 12.09 -13.24 -24.01
N ARG A 50 11.22 -14.15 -23.51
CA ARG A 50 9.77 -14.11 -23.72
C ARG A 50 9.11 -13.37 -22.58
N GLU A 51 8.07 -12.61 -22.88
CA GLU A 51 7.32 -11.87 -21.87
C GLU A 51 6.53 -12.82 -20.94
N PHE A 52 6.01 -13.91 -21.52
CA PHE A 52 5.18 -14.88 -20.82
C PHE A 52 5.50 -16.32 -21.19
N GLY A 53 5.25 -17.23 -20.22
CA GLY A 53 4.97 -18.63 -20.44
C GLY A 53 3.47 -18.92 -20.30
N TRP A 54 3.01 -20.09 -20.73
CA TRP A 54 1.59 -20.44 -20.74
C TRP A 54 1.34 -21.85 -20.18
N ILE A 55 0.33 -21.96 -19.31
CA ILE A 55 -0.24 -23.25 -18.91
C ILE A 55 -1.68 -23.28 -19.41
N VAL A 56 -2.05 -24.34 -20.10
CA VAL A 56 -3.37 -24.49 -20.70
C VAL A 56 -4.06 -25.72 -20.13
N PHE A 57 -5.19 -25.53 -19.46
CA PHE A 57 -6.01 -26.61 -18.93
C PHE A 57 -7.20 -26.90 -19.84
N GLY A 58 -7.60 -28.16 -19.89
CA GLY A 58 -8.73 -28.65 -20.69
C GLY A 58 -8.33 -29.21 -22.04
N VAL A 59 -7.04 -29.52 -22.24
CA VAL A 59 -6.53 -30.10 -23.47
C VAL A 59 -5.75 -31.40 -23.20
N TRP A 60 -5.84 -32.34 -24.13
CA TRP A 60 -5.08 -33.59 -24.12
C TRP A 60 -4.04 -33.57 -25.24
N ASP A 61 -2.86 -33.09 -24.91
CA ASP A 61 -1.78 -32.89 -25.87
C ASP A 61 -1.46 -34.16 -26.68
N LYS A 62 -1.22 -35.31 -26.02
CA LYS A 62 -0.89 -36.59 -26.68
C LYS A 62 -1.89 -37.06 -27.74
N LYS A 63 -3.15 -36.65 -27.66
CA LYS A 63 -4.20 -36.98 -28.63
C LYS A 63 -4.60 -35.80 -29.49
N HIS A 64 -3.97 -34.63 -29.26
CA HIS A 64 -4.33 -33.35 -29.89
C HIS A 64 -5.84 -33.10 -29.84
N GLN A 65 -6.41 -33.20 -28.62
CA GLN A 65 -7.86 -33.15 -28.42
C GLN A 65 -8.24 -32.13 -27.32
N ILE A 66 -9.20 -31.28 -27.63
CA ILE A 66 -9.84 -30.37 -26.65
C ILE A 66 -10.86 -31.18 -25.85
N ILE A 67 -10.69 -31.24 -24.52
CA ILE A 67 -11.54 -32.04 -23.62
C ILE A 67 -12.38 -31.19 -22.67
N GLY A 68 -11.93 -29.95 -22.37
CA GLY A 68 -12.56 -29.03 -21.43
C GLY A 68 -12.13 -29.25 -19.98
N THR A 69 -12.36 -28.23 -19.13
CA THR A 69 -12.04 -28.27 -17.69
C THR A 69 -13.11 -27.61 -16.82
N THR A 70 -13.37 -28.22 -15.66
CA THR A 70 -14.17 -27.62 -14.57
C THR A 70 -13.29 -27.17 -13.39
N PHE A 71 -11.95 -27.18 -13.56
CA PHE A 71 -11.02 -26.76 -12.52
C PHE A 71 -11.31 -25.34 -12.04
N LYS A 72 -11.49 -25.16 -10.72
CA LYS A 72 -11.72 -23.85 -10.08
C LYS A 72 -12.73 -22.99 -10.84
N ASP A 73 -13.97 -23.44 -10.93
CA ASP A 73 -15.02 -22.70 -11.62
C ASP A 73 -15.38 -21.40 -10.87
N GLY A 74 -15.43 -20.29 -11.63
CA GLY A 74 -15.72 -18.93 -11.14
C GLY A 74 -14.50 -18.10 -10.71
N GLU A 75 -14.61 -16.79 -10.89
CA GLU A 75 -13.54 -15.81 -10.60
C GLU A 75 -13.05 -15.84 -9.16
N VAL A 76 -13.95 -16.01 -8.18
CA VAL A 76 -13.59 -16.05 -6.76
C VAL A 76 -12.63 -17.19 -6.45
N ALA A 77 -12.83 -18.37 -7.07
CA ALA A 77 -11.97 -19.53 -6.88
C ALA A 77 -10.59 -19.33 -7.55
N LEU A 78 -10.54 -18.68 -8.71
CA LEU A 78 -9.29 -18.35 -9.40
C LEU A 78 -8.51 -17.24 -8.66
N ASN A 79 -9.17 -16.25 -8.11
CA ASN A 79 -8.53 -15.21 -7.31
C ASN A 79 -7.93 -15.77 -6.01
N ARG A 80 -8.62 -16.70 -5.34
CA ARG A 80 -8.03 -17.42 -4.18
C ARG A 80 -6.80 -18.22 -4.58
N LEU A 81 -6.84 -18.89 -5.72
CA LEU A 81 -5.68 -19.61 -6.25
C LEU A 81 -4.48 -18.67 -6.46
N LYS A 82 -4.70 -17.48 -7.06
CA LYS A 82 -3.65 -16.48 -7.22
C LYS A 82 -3.06 -16.09 -5.87
N GLN A 83 -3.88 -15.79 -4.87
CA GLN A 83 -3.43 -15.42 -3.53
C GLN A 83 -2.64 -16.54 -2.83
N ASP A 84 -3.15 -17.76 -2.86
CA ASP A 84 -2.48 -18.91 -2.25
C ASP A 84 -1.11 -19.16 -2.89
N MET A 85 -1.02 -19.05 -4.20
CA MET A 85 0.24 -19.26 -4.92
C MET A 85 1.27 -18.18 -4.66
N SER A 86 0.86 -16.90 -4.59
CA SER A 86 1.78 -15.77 -4.37
C SER A 86 2.61 -15.91 -3.09
N GLN A 87 2.06 -16.53 -2.05
CA GLN A 87 2.75 -16.74 -0.77
C GLN A 87 3.95 -17.69 -0.86
N HIS A 88 4.07 -18.46 -1.95
CA HIS A 88 5.07 -19.50 -2.12
C HIS A 88 6.03 -19.26 -3.29
N THR A 89 5.87 -18.15 -4.01
CA THR A 89 6.74 -17.73 -5.11
C THR A 89 7.74 -16.67 -4.66
N THR A 90 8.84 -16.53 -5.39
CA THR A 90 9.81 -15.45 -5.17
C THR A 90 9.14 -14.11 -5.42
N ASP A 91 9.34 -13.14 -4.51
CA ASP A 91 8.80 -11.77 -4.58
C ASP A 91 7.26 -11.72 -4.73
N ASN A 92 6.57 -12.78 -4.29
CA ASN A 92 5.12 -12.92 -4.43
C ASN A 92 4.61 -12.80 -5.88
N LEU A 93 5.44 -13.12 -6.87
CA LEU A 93 5.06 -13.09 -8.27
C LEU A 93 3.96 -14.11 -8.54
N ILE A 94 2.91 -13.68 -9.26
CA ILE A 94 1.73 -14.49 -9.57
C ILE A 94 1.44 -14.51 -11.07
N PHE A 95 0.47 -15.32 -11.48
CA PHE A 95 -0.05 -15.25 -12.83
C PHE A 95 -0.48 -13.83 -13.20
N ARG A 96 -0.03 -13.35 -14.35
CA ARG A 96 -0.52 -12.07 -14.87
C ARG A 96 -2.02 -12.14 -15.07
N ASP A 97 -2.48 -13.21 -15.73
CA ASP A 97 -3.90 -13.47 -15.86
C ASP A 97 -4.23 -14.96 -15.83
N ILE A 98 -5.49 -15.29 -15.50
CA ILE A 98 -6.08 -16.61 -15.63
C ILE A 98 -7.40 -16.42 -16.36
N VAL A 99 -7.41 -16.75 -17.65
CA VAL A 99 -8.53 -16.46 -18.53
C VAL A 99 -9.29 -17.72 -18.88
N SER A 100 -10.60 -17.66 -18.71
CA SER A 100 -11.52 -18.72 -19.17
C SER A 100 -12.03 -18.37 -20.55
N ILE A 101 -11.78 -19.24 -21.52
CA ILE A 101 -12.32 -19.13 -22.87
C ILE A 101 -13.18 -20.35 -23.20
N GLU A 102 -14.01 -20.26 -24.21
CA GLU A 102 -14.79 -21.35 -24.73
C GLU A 102 -14.31 -21.72 -26.16
N VAL A 103 -13.93 -22.96 -26.34
CA VAL A 103 -13.48 -23.50 -27.64
C VAL A 103 -14.23 -24.78 -27.89
N GLU A 104 -14.89 -24.89 -29.05
CA GLU A 104 -15.73 -26.04 -29.43
C GLU A 104 -16.79 -26.41 -28.37
N GLY A 105 -17.40 -25.40 -27.70
CA GLY A 105 -18.37 -25.61 -26.63
C GLY A 105 -17.78 -26.14 -25.32
N LYS A 106 -16.46 -26.10 -25.15
CA LYS A 106 -15.74 -26.57 -23.96
C LYS A 106 -14.93 -25.46 -23.33
N ARG A 107 -14.95 -25.41 -22.02
CA ARG A 107 -14.19 -24.43 -21.25
C ARG A 107 -12.71 -24.80 -21.23
N ILE A 108 -11.85 -23.85 -21.57
CA ILE A 108 -10.38 -23.90 -21.48
C ILE A 108 -9.91 -22.81 -20.53
N LEU A 109 -8.91 -23.11 -19.69
CA LEU A 109 -8.25 -22.10 -18.86
C LEU A 109 -6.85 -21.83 -19.39
N LEU A 110 -6.56 -20.56 -19.63
CA LEU A 110 -5.25 -20.05 -19.99
C LEU A 110 -4.62 -19.36 -18.79
N PHE A 111 -3.50 -19.87 -18.31
CA PHE A 111 -2.70 -19.24 -17.25
C PHE A 111 -1.53 -18.51 -17.90
N GLN A 112 -1.51 -17.19 -17.80
CA GLN A 112 -0.42 -16.35 -18.29
C GLN A 112 0.64 -16.21 -17.20
N VAL A 113 1.77 -16.91 -17.39
CA VAL A 113 2.89 -16.95 -16.45
C VAL A 113 3.89 -15.87 -16.83
N PRO A 114 4.11 -14.82 -16.02
CA PRO A 114 5.10 -13.80 -16.36
C PRO A 114 6.51 -14.37 -16.30
N ALA A 115 7.40 -13.90 -17.17
CA ALA A 115 8.82 -14.20 -17.05
C ALA A 115 9.34 -13.74 -15.69
N SER A 116 10.25 -14.49 -15.09
CA SER A 116 10.94 -14.03 -13.87
C SER A 116 11.67 -12.72 -14.19
N PRO A 117 11.69 -11.77 -13.24
CA PRO A 117 12.45 -10.54 -13.43
C PRO A 117 13.93 -10.84 -13.67
N ARG A 118 14.63 -9.96 -14.41
CA ARG A 118 16.08 -10.09 -14.62
C ARG A 118 16.79 -10.18 -13.28
N ASN A 119 17.81 -11.00 -13.20
CA ASN A 119 18.60 -11.32 -11.99
C ASN A 119 17.86 -12.15 -10.92
N ILE A 120 16.58 -12.38 -11.05
CA ILE A 120 15.76 -13.05 -10.04
C ILE A 120 15.36 -14.44 -10.56
N VAL A 121 15.83 -15.47 -9.86
CA VAL A 121 15.42 -16.85 -10.13
C VAL A 121 14.09 -17.10 -9.44
N MET A 122 13.08 -17.54 -10.19
CA MET A 122 11.78 -17.88 -9.65
C MET A 122 11.81 -19.22 -8.92
N HIS A 123 11.38 -19.21 -7.67
CA HIS A 123 11.25 -20.42 -6.87
C HIS A 123 9.78 -20.72 -6.57
N TRP A 124 9.49 -21.98 -6.35
CA TRP A 124 8.27 -22.46 -5.73
C TRP A 124 8.64 -23.15 -4.42
N LYS A 125 8.13 -22.67 -3.29
CA LYS A 125 8.48 -23.19 -1.94
C LYS A 125 9.99 -23.37 -1.74
N GLY A 126 10.79 -22.39 -2.18
CA GLY A 126 12.24 -22.37 -2.03
C GLY A 126 13.02 -23.19 -3.07
N VAL A 127 12.37 -23.89 -4.00
CA VAL A 127 13.03 -24.66 -5.07
C VAL A 127 12.79 -24.01 -6.42
N ALA A 128 13.86 -23.75 -7.17
CA ALA A 128 13.76 -23.28 -8.55
C ALA A 128 13.51 -24.45 -9.50
N TYR A 129 12.51 -24.32 -10.36
CA TYR A 129 12.20 -25.31 -11.39
C TYR A 129 12.48 -24.74 -12.79
N GLY A 130 12.73 -25.63 -13.74
CA GLY A 130 12.91 -25.36 -15.16
C GLY A 130 12.44 -26.53 -16.00
N ARG A 131 12.58 -26.40 -17.30
CA ARG A 131 12.23 -27.45 -18.26
C ARG A 131 13.42 -27.83 -19.13
N ASP A 132 13.49 -29.12 -19.45
CA ASP A 132 14.34 -29.66 -20.50
C ASP A 132 13.41 -30.31 -21.53
N GLY A 133 13.07 -29.56 -22.59
CA GLY A 133 11.96 -29.90 -23.47
C GLY A 133 10.63 -29.90 -22.67
N GLU A 134 9.93 -31.02 -22.69
CA GLU A 134 8.65 -31.22 -21.98
C GLU A 134 8.81 -31.65 -20.52
N SER A 135 10.04 -31.94 -20.04
CA SER A 135 10.28 -32.50 -18.70
C SER A 135 10.47 -31.43 -17.66
N LEU A 136 9.60 -31.39 -16.64
CA LEU A 136 9.74 -30.54 -15.46
C LEU A 136 10.87 -31.08 -14.55
N LYS A 137 11.85 -30.23 -14.21
CA LYS A 137 12.98 -30.58 -13.36
C LYS A 137 13.39 -29.40 -12.49
N PRO A 138 14.15 -29.63 -11.37
CA PRO A 138 14.85 -28.55 -10.72
C PRO A 138 15.75 -27.81 -11.71
N LEU A 139 15.73 -26.48 -11.66
CA LEU A 139 16.51 -25.61 -12.54
C LEU A 139 17.99 -25.83 -12.27
N ASN A 140 18.75 -26.23 -13.28
CA ASN A 140 20.17 -26.49 -13.11
C ASN A 140 20.96 -25.20 -12.80
N GLN A 141 22.12 -25.34 -12.17
CA GLN A 141 22.93 -24.20 -11.70
C GLN A 141 23.33 -23.26 -12.86
N ALA A 142 23.64 -23.80 -14.04
CA ALA A 142 24.04 -22.99 -15.18
C ALA A 142 22.92 -22.04 -15.64
N LYS A 143 21.68 -22.53 -15.69
CA LYS A 143 20.48 -21.71 -16.01
C LYS A 143 20.21 -20.70 -14.89
N GLN A 144 20.33 -21.09 -13.60
CA GLN A 144 20.20 -20.15 -12.49
C GLN A 144 21.23 -19.02 -12.57
N ASP A 145 22.50 -19.37 -12.85
CA ASP A 145 23.58 -18.41 -13.00
C ASP A 145 23.37 -17.52 -14.23
N ALA A 146 22.83 -18.07 -15.31
CA ALA A 146 22.47 -17.28 -16.50
C ALA A 146 21.43 -16.20 -16.16
N ILE A 147 20.37 -16.55 -15.39
CA ILE A 147 19.39 -15.56 -14.90
C ILE A 147 20.07 -14.53 -13.98
N ARG A 148 20.84 -14.99 -12.99
CA ARG A 148 21.50 -14.10 -12.00
C ARG A 148 22.53 -13.15 -12.61
N ARG A 149 23.16 -13.55 -13.72
CA ARG A 149 24.18 -12.73 -14.42
C ARG A 149 23.58 -11.84 -15.52
N GLN A 150 22.27 -11.89 -15.72
CA GLN A 150 21.65 -10.96 -16.66
C GLN A 150 21.94 -9.52 -16.22
N PRO A 151 22.38 -8.64 -17.12
CA PRO A 151 22.52 -7.24 -16.75
C PRO A 151 21.15 -6.71 -16.32
N PRO A 152 21.07 -5.91 -15.26
CA PRO A 152 19.84 -5.21 -14.93
C PRO A 152 19.36 -4.45 -16.17
N LEU A 153 18.06 -4.16 -16.28
CA LEU A 153 17.56 -3.28 -17.33
C LEU A 153 18.43 -2.04 -17.31
N PRO A 154 19.00 -1.64 -18.47
CA PRO A 154 19.88 -0.49 -18.50
C PRO A 154 19.13 0.71 -17.94
N ASP A 155 19.72 1.36 -16.94
CA ASP A 155 19.14 2.58 -16.37
C ASP A 155 18.88 3.58 -17.51
N TRP A 156 17.58 3.83 -17.75
CA TRP A 156 17.15 4.74 -18.80
C TRP A 156 17.75 6.13 -18.62
N THR A 157 17.91 6.57 -17.36
CA THR A 157 18.43 7.90 -17.04
C THR A 157 19.94 8.04 -17.22
N ALA A 158 20.67 6.92 -17.24
CA ALA A 158 22.09 6.87 -17.51
C ALA A 158 22.46 6.91 -19.01
N GLN A 159 21.47 6.76 -19.90
CA GLN A 159 21.69 6.80 -21.34
C GLN A 159 22.11 8.20 -21.79
N LEU A 160 23.06 8.24 -22.71
CA LEU A 160 23.55 9.49 -23.28
C LEU A 160 22.54 10.07 -24.26
N VAL A 161 22.44 11.39 -24.29
CA VAL A 161 21.49 12.11 -25.16
C VAL A 161 22.23 12.57 -26.42
N PRO A 162 21.90 12.01 -27.59
CA PRO A 162 22.58 12.41 -28.84
C PRO A 162 22.37 13.89 -29.12
N ASN A 163 23.44 14.56 -29.54
CA ASN A 163 23.43 15.99 -29.91
C ASN A 163 23.01 16.96 -28.80
N ALA A 164 22.99 16.52 -27.54
CA ALA A 164 22.81 17.41 -26.41
C ALA A 164 24.14 18.05 -26.02
N THR A 165 24.11 19.33 -25.73
CA THR A 165 25.26 20.15 -25.36
C THR A 165 24.97 20.89 -24.05
N ILE A 166 25.97 21.51 -23.45
CA ILE A 166 25.80 22.36 -22.26
C ILE A 166 24.79 23.50 -22.50
N ASN A 167 24.67 23.95 -23.73
CA ASN A 167 23.69 24.99 -24.10
C ASN A 167 22.22 24.53 -23.94
N ASP A 168 21.98 23.24 -23.82
CA ASP A 168 20.66 22.67 -23.53
C ASP A 168 20.30 22.73 -22.04
N LEU A 169 21.26 23.09 -21.18
CA LEU A 169 21.09 23.20 -19.74
C LEU A 169 20.71 24.62 -19.33
N ASP A 170 19.91 24.72 -18.27
CA ASP A 170 19.47 25.98 -17.68
C ASP A 170 20.56 26.54 -16.74
N GLU A 171 20.93 27.81 -16.93
CA GLU A 171 22.02 28.45 -16.18
C GLU A 171 21.70 28.55 -14.68
N LEU A 172 20.43 28.85 -14.33
CA LEU A 172 20.03 28.94 -12.92
C LEU A 172 20.02 27.55 -12.27
N ALA A 173 19.60 26.52 -13.00
CA ALA A 173 19.65 25.14 -12.54
C ALA A 173 21.09 24.68 -12.29
N LEU A 174 22.02 25.01 -13.21
CA LEU A 174 23.46 24.72 -13.06
C LEU A 174 24.05 25.43 -11.84
N ALA A 175 23.74 26.72 -11.66
CA ALA A 175 24.21 27.48 -10.50
C ALA A 175 23.66 26.91 -9.18
N THR A 176 22.37 26.58 -9.16
CA THR A 176 21.73 25.95 -7.99
C THR A 176 22.35 24.59 -7.68
N ALA A 177 22.55 23.74 -8.71
CA ALA A 177 23.18 22.44 -8.55
C ALA A 177 24.59 22.55 -7.97
N ARG A 178 25.40 23.51 -8.43
CA ARG A 178 26.76 23.75 -7.93
C ARG A 178 26.76 24.15 -6.45
N VAL A 179 25.85 25.02 -6.04
CA VAL A 179 25.69 25.42 -4.64
C VAL A 179 25.31 24.21 -3.77
N MET A 180 24.35 23.40 -4.23
CA MET A 180 23.92 22.22 -3.49
C MET A 180 25.00 21.14 -3.43
N PHE A 181 25.74 20.93 -4.52
CA PHE A 181 26.88 20.01 -4.57
C PHE A 181 27.95 20.38 -3.55
N LYS A 182 28.33 21.65 -3.47
CA LYS A 182 29.29 22.15 -2.45
C LYS A 182 28.83 21.83 -1.04
N LYS A 183 27.54 22.00 -0.77
CA LYS A 183 26.95 21.70 0.55
C LYS A 183 27.07 20.22 0.90
N VAL A 184 26.76 19.34 -0.03
CA VAL A 184 26.81 17.88 0.18
C VAL A 184 28.23 17.38 0.36
N HIS A 185 29.17 17.89 -0.44
CA HIS A 185 30.55 17.40 -0.48
C HIS A 185 31.52 18.24 0.36
N SER A 186 31.04 19.17 1.18
CA SER A 186 31.85 20.11 1.97
C SER A 186 32.89 19.47 2.89
N SER A 187 32.69 18.21 3.28
CA SER A 187 33.66 17.44 4.09
C SER A 187 34.83 16.89 3.29
N ASN A 188 34.69 16.74 1.97
CA ASN A 188 35.64 16.02 1.13
C ASN A 188 36.28 16.88 0.04
N ILE A 189 35.58 17.92 -0.41
CA ILE A 189 36.00 18.79 -1.54
C ILE A 189 35.85 20.24 -1.07
N PRO A 190 36.94 21.04 -1.14
CA PRO A 190 36.87 22.47 -0.84
C PRO A 190 35.91 23.19 -1.81
N GLY A 191 35.13 24.15 -1.29
CA GLY A 191 34.13 24.86 -2.10
C GLY A 191 34.75 25.71 -3.23
N ASP A 192 35.94 26.29 -3.02
CA ASP A 192 36.71 27.04 -4.00
C ASP A 192 37.21 26.13 -5.14
N GLU A 193 37.57 24.90 -4.86
CA GLU A 193 37.90 23.90 -5.89
C GLU A 193 36.70 23.65 -6.83
N VAL A 194 35.50 23.44 -6.24
CA VAL A 194 34.26 23.25 -7.02
C VAL A 194 33.94 24.50 -7.87
N ASP A 195 34.23 25.69 -7.34
CA ASP A 195 33.99 26.95 -8.05
C ASP A 195 34.96 27.12 -9.24
N ALA A 196 36.17 26.56 -9.13
CA ALA A 196 37.18 26.59 -10.21
C ALA A 196 36.89 25.63 -11.37
N TRP A 197 36.05 24.61 -11.17
CA TRP A 197 35.72 23.66 -12.24
C TRP A 197 34.99 24.33 -13.40
N SER A 198 35.35 23.94 -14.62
CA SER A 198 34.53 24.22 -15.80
C SER A 198 33.13 23.62 -15.66
N LYS A 199 32.22 23.98 -16.55
CA LYS A 199 30.87 23.36 -16.56
C LYS A 199 30.98 21.87 -16.88
N GLU A 200 31.83 21.47 -17.78
CA GLU A 200 32.12 20.10 -18.18
C GLU A 200 32.66 19.27 -17.01
N GLU A 201 33.63 19.80 -16.28
CA GLU A 201 34.23 19.16 -15.13
C GLU A 201 33.17 18.99 -14.01
N PHE A 202 32.39 20.02 -13.74
CA PHE A 202 31.29 19.94 -12.76
C PHE A 202 30.27 18.87 -13.13
N LEU A 203 29.83 18.84 -14.39
CA LEU A 203 28.86 17.85 -14.87
C LEU A 203 29.42 16.43 -14.84
N SER A 204 30.70 16.25 -15.14
CA SER A 204 31.37 14.95 -15.07
C SER A 204 31.50 14.49 -13.61
N ASN A 205 31.95 15.35 -12.70
CA ASN A 205 32.09 15.04 -11.27
C ASN A 205 30.73 14.79 -10.57
N SER A 206 29.67 15.44 -11.03
CA SER A 206 28.31 15.20 -10.54
C SER A 206 27.59 14.03 -11.23
N MET A 207 28.25 13.30 -12.14
CA MET A 207 27.73 12.17 -12.94
C MET A 207 26.62 12.55 -13.93
N MET A 208 26.51 13.82 -14.27
CA MET A 208 25.54 14.31 -15.25
C MET A 208 26.09 14.26 -16.69
N MET A 209 27.39 14.09 -16.84
CA MET A 209 28.09 13.95 -18.12
C MET A 209 28.99 12.72 -18.08
N ARG A 210 29.04 11.97 -19.17
CA ARG A 210 29.97 10.85 -19.38
C ARG A 210 30.50 10.90 -20.79
N ASP A 211 31.83 10.75 -20.95
CA ASP A 211 32.53 10.79 -22.24
C ASP A 211 32.22 12.07 -23.06
N GLY A 212 32.09 13.21 -22.38
CA GLY A 212 31.78 14.49 -23.01
C GLY A 212 30.30 14.64 -23.46
N GLN A 213 29.42 13.69 -23.14
CA GLN A 213 28.03 13.72 -23.53
C GLN A 213 27.10 13.77 -22.29
N LEU A 214 26.03 14.53 -22.40
CA LEU A 214 25.02 14.63 -21.32
C LEU A 214 24.20 13.36 -21.19
N THR A 215 23.92 12.97 -19.94
CA THR A 215 22.99 11.89 -19.63
C THR A 215 21.54 12.38 -19.68
N ARG A 216 20.56 11.46 -19.79
CA ARG A 216 19.15 11.82 -19.65
C ARG A 216 18.84 12.39 -18.26
N ALA A 217 19.55 11.92 -17.22
CA ALA A 217 19.46 12.50 -15.88
C ALA A 217 19.83 13.99 -15.86
N ALA A 218 20.87 14.40 -16.59
CA ALA A 218 21.25 15.80 -16.71
C ALA A 218 20.13 16.65 -17.35
N ILE A 219 19.50 16.15 -18.40
CA ILE A 219 18.35 16.84 -19.02
C ILE A 219 17.18 16.95 -18.06
N LEU A 220 16.85 15.88 -17.32
CA LEU A 220 15.75 15.91 -16.34
C LEU A 220 15.99 16.93 -15.21
N LEU A 221 17.20 16.94 -14.64
CA LEU A 221 17.51 17.77 -13.49
C LEU A 221 17.86 19.20 -13.85
N LEU A 222 18.57 19.42 -14.97
CA LEU A 222 19.23 20.68 -15.29
C LEU A 222 18.84 21.27 -16.67
N GLY A 223 18.07 20.52 -17.49
CA GLY A 223 17.75 20.90 -18.87
C GLY A 223 16.80 22.10 -18.96
N LYS A 224 16.97 22.95 -19.96
CA LYS A 224 15.98 23.97 -20.31
C LYS A 224 14.63 23.32 -20.68
N PRO A 225 13.49 23.99 -20.49
CA PRO A 225 12.17 23.42 -20.86
C PRO A 225 12.10 22.82 -22.27
N LEU A 226 12.72 23.47 -23.26
CA LEU A 226 12.74 22.98 -24.65
C LEU A 226 13.60 21.73 -24.85
N SER A 227 14.55 21.47 -23.96
CA SER A 227 15.45 20.32 -24.06
C SER A 227 14.74 18.98 -23.76
N ILE A 228 13.50 19.01 -23.26
CA ILE A 228 12.65 17.81 -23.13
C ILE A 228 12.48 17.08 -24.46
N GLN A 229 12.51 17.78 -25.59
CA GLN A 229 12.39 17.19 -26.92
C GLN A 229 13.54 16.23 -27.24
N LYS A 230 14.71 16.40 -26.61
CA LYS A 230 15.89 15.53 -26.81
C LYS A 230 15.76 14.16 -26.10
N ILE A 231 14.82 14.04 -25.19
CA ILE A 231 14.53 12.79 -24.49
C ILE A 231 13.16 12.19 -24.87
N TYR A 232 12.53 12.74 -25.93
CA TYR A 232 11.29 12.19 -26.49
C TYR A 232 11.47 10.68 -26.79
N PRO A 233 10.46 9.80 -26.56
CA PRO A 233 9.07 10.10 -26.19
C PRO A 233 8.80 10.18 -24.68
N ALA A 234 9.82 10.25 -23.81
CA ALA A 234 9.62 10.35 -22.39
C ALA A 234 8.87 11.63 -21.97
N VAL A 235 7.99 11.51 -21.00
CA VAL A 235 7.22 12.63 -20.45
C VAL A 235 7.80 13.04 -19.10
N ALA A 236 8.60 14.13 -19.12
CA ALA A 236 9.17 14.71 -17.91
C ALA A 236 8.33 15.92 -17.44
N GLN A 237 7.16 15.64 -16.93
CA GLN A 237 6.16 16.63 -16.52
C GLN A 237 5.54 16.28 -15.18
N ILE A 238 5.35 17.30 -14.32
CA ILE A 238 4.56 17.23 -13.11
C ILE A 238 3.29 18.03 -13.36
N THR A 239 2.13 17.44 -13.16
CA THR A 239 0.83 18.14 -13.22
C THR A 239 0.31 18.30 -11.81
N TRP A 240 0.26 19.52 -11.32
CA TRP A 240 -0.43 19.87 -10.08
C TRP A 240 -1.87 20.26 -10.38
N THR A 241 -2.79 19.76 -9.56
CA THR A 241 -4.20 20.15 -9.57
C THR A 241 -4.67 20.42 -8.15
N TRP A 242 -5.54 21.43 -8.00
CA TRP A 242 -6.29 21.62 -6.78
C TRP A 242 -7.75 21.26 -6.99
N GLN A 243 -8.28 20.42 -6.10
CA GLN A 243 -9.66 19.96 -6.14
C GLN A 243 -10.39 20.35 -4.86
N ASP A 244 -11.69 20.63 -4.96
CA ASP A 244 -12.57 20.85 -3.83
C ASP A 244 -13.01 19.52 -3.15
N GLU A 245 -13.97 19.61 -2.21
CA GLU A 245 -14.49 18.44 -1.48
C GLU A 245 -15.26 17.46 -2.38
N GLU A 246 -15.80 17.93 -3.51
CA GLU A 246 -16.49 17.12 -4.50
C GLU A 246 -15.53 16.53 -5.56
N GLY A 247 -14.25 16.83 -5.48
CA GLY A 247 -13.23 16.37 -6.44
C GLY A 247 -13.21 17.18 -7.74
N ILE A 248 -13.88 18.34 -7.78
CA ILE A 248 -13.89 19.22 -8.94
C ILE A 248 -12.61 20.03 -8.98
N VAL A 249 -11.92 20.00 -10.14
CA VAL A 249 -10.69 20.75 -10.37
C VAL A 249 -10.98 22.25 -10.37
N GLN A 250 -10.39 22.98 -9.44
CA GLN A 250 -10.53 24.44 -9.28
C GLN A 250 -9.33 25.20 -9.87
N ASP A 251 -8.14 24.58 -9.88
CA ASP A 251 -6.92 25.15 -10.44
C ASP A 251 -5.96 24.02 -10.87
N TYR A 252 -5.12 24.28 -11.87
CA TYR A 252 -4.09 23.32 -12.29
C TYR A 252 -2.91 24.03 -12.95
N GLU A 253 -1.75 23.40 -12.90
CA GLU A 253 -0.56 23.86 -13.61
C GLU A 253 0.32 22.68 -14.04
N HIS A 254 0.93 22.81 -15.21
CA HIS A 254 1.87 21.85 -15.73
C HIS A 254 3.30 22.38 -15.58
N PHE A 255 4.12 21.62 -14.91
CA PHE A 255 5.52 21.92 -14.69
C PHE A 255 6.38 20.94 -15.47
N THR A 256 7.44 21.43 -16.08
CA THR A 256 8.42 20.63 -16.81
C THR A 256 9.81 20.78 -16.18
N ILE A 257 10.82 20.17 -16.81
CA ILE A 257 12.24 20.34 -16.42
C ILE A 257 12.64 21.82 -16.42
N PRO A 258 13.71 22.20 -15.67
CA PRO A 258 14.59 21.37 -14.84
C PRO A 258 14.00 21.04 -13.47
N PHE A 259 13.99 19.74 -13.08
CA PHE A 259 13.36 19.32 -11.85
C PHE A 259 14.00 19.90 -10.58
N ILE A 260 15.29 20.25 -10.61
CA ILE A 260 15.95 20.90 -9.46
C ILE A 260 15.30 22.24 -9.08
N LEU A 261 14.74 22.98 -10.04
CA LEU A 261 14.01 24.24 -9.81
C LEU A 261 12.50 24.03 -9.73
N THR A 262 12.00 23.02 -10.42
CA THR A 262 10.56 22.77 -10.57
C THR A 262 9.92 22.33 -9.26
N VAL A 263 10.64 21.54 -8.45
CA VAL A 263 10.14 21.08 -7.15
C VAL A 263 9.73 22.26 -6.27
N ASP A 264 10.56 23.29 -6.15
CA ASP A 264 10.24 24.47 -5.32
C ASP A 264 9.05 25.27 -5.88
N LYS A 265 8.90 25.32 -7.20
CA LYS A 265 7.74 25.97 -7.84
C LYS A 265 6.44 25.22 -7.52
N VAL A 266 6.44 23.89 -7.60
CA VAL A 266 5.27 23.08 -7.22
C VAL A 266 4.96 23.24 -5.73
N LEU A 267 5.98 23.19 -4.87
CA LEU A 267 5.81 23.37 -3.42
C LEU A 267 5.20 24.73 -3.07
N SER A 268 5.53 25.78 -3.83
CA SER A 268 4.96 27.12 -3.61
C SER A 268 3.47 27.22 -3.94
N LYS A 269 2.92 26.27 -4.72
CA LYS A 269 1.48 26.19 -5.02
C LYS A 269 0.67 25.57 -3.89
N ILE A 270 1.30 24.73 -3.08
CA ILE A 270 0.60 24.03 -1.99
C ILE A 270 0.17 25.03 -0.93
N ARG A 271 -1.11 24.99 -0.58
CA ARG A 271 -1.71 25.94 0.36
C ARG A 271 -1.30 25.72 1.81
N ASN A 272 -0.67 24.64 2.14
CA ASN A 272 -0.13 24.26 3.46
C ASN A 272 -0.55 25.17 4.63
N LYS A 273 -1.84 25.16 4.94
CA LYS A 273 -2.47 26.07 5.91
C LYS A 273 -1.90 25.85 7.30
N THR A 274 -1.82 26.94 8.08
CA THR A 274 -1.51 26.83 9.50
C THR A 274 -2.79 26.50 10.26
N MET A 275 -2.80 25.37 10.95
CA MET A 275 -3.89 24.94 11.82
C MET A 275 -3.59 25.32 13.26
N ARG A 276 -4.65 25.67 14.00
CA ARG A 276 -4.57 25.91 15.46
C ARG A 276 -5.32 24.77 16.13
N GLU A 277 -4.60 24.01 16.93
CA GLU A 277 -5.21 22.98 17.77
C GLU A 277 -5.12 23.41 19.23
N LEU A 278 -6.21 23.17 19.97
CA LEU A 278 -6.20 23.21 21.43
C LEU A 278 -5.97 21.78 21.92
N PRO A 279 -4.72 21.42 22.30
CA PRO A 279 -4.50 20.13 22.93
C PRO A 279 -5.35 20.07 24.20
N GLY A 280 -6.05 18.95 24.42
CA GLY A 280 -6.87 18.77 25.62
C GLY A 280 -6.06 19.06 26.89
N GLY A 281 -6.42 20.10 27.65
CA GLY A 281 -5.79 20.47 28.91
C GLY A 281 -4.75 21.61 28.84
N THR A 282 -4.51 22.24 27.69
CA THR A 282 -3.66 23.43 27.57
C THR A 282 -4.46 24.69 27.25
N LEU A 283 -4.05 25.83 27.86
CA LEU A 283 -4.66 27.15 27.61
C LEU A 283 -4.16 27.82 26.32
N PHE A 284 -3.12 27.28 25.69
CA PHE A 284 -2.51 27.85 24.49
C PHE A 284 -2.65 26.88 23.30
N PRO A 285 -3.17 27.35 22.15
CA PRO A 285 -3.23 26.53 20.94
C PRO A 285 -1.81 26.32 20.37
N ASP A 286 -1.46 25.08 20.11
CA ASP A 286 -0.31 24.78 19.28
C ASP A 286 -0.64 25.11 17.82
N THR A 287 0.27 25.83 17.15
CA THR A 287 0.15 26.10 15.73
C THR A 287 1.00 25.13 14.94
N MET A 288 0.40 24.38 14.04
CA MET A 288 1.11 23.45 13.15
C MET A 288 0.71 23.68 11.69
N LYS A 289 1.65 23.44 10.79
CA LYS A 289 1.33 23.39 9.36
C LYS A 289 0.45 22.17 9.05
N GLN A 290 -0.45 22.28 8.08
CA GLN A 290 -1.32 21.20 7.65
C GLN A 290 -0.49 19.98 7.20
N TYR A 291 0.60 20.21 6.48
CA TYR A 291 1.55 19.18 6.07
C TYR A 291 2.96 19.54 6.55
N ASP A 292 3.74 18.53 6.88
CA ASP A 292 5.16 18.71 7.15
C ASP A 292 5.92 18.97 5.85
N GLU A 293 6.75 20.00 5.83
CA GLU A 293 7.46 20.45 4.63
C GLU A 293 8.44 19.40 4.11
N TYR A 294 9.10 18.66 5.02
CA TYR A 294 9.96 17.55 4.62
C TYR A 294 9.14 16.43 3.93
N THR A 295 8.01 16.05 4.52
CA THR A 295 7.13 15.00 4.00
C THR A 295 6.64 15.31 2.60
N ILE A 296 6.22 16.55 2.34
CA ILE A 296 5.77 17.00 1.01
C ILE A 296 6.91 16.90 -0.01
N ARG A 297 8.08 17.41 0.35
CA ARG A 297 9.28 17.42 -0.50
C ARG A 297 9.76 16.01 -0.79
N GLU A 298 9.82 15.16 0.22
CA GLU A 298 10.23 13.77 0.09
C GLU A 298 9.30 12.97 -0.83
N ALA A 299 7.98 13.12 -0.68
CA ALA A 299 7.02 12.44 -1.55
C ALA A 299 7.18 12.87 -3.02
N MET A 300 7.43 14.14 -3.29
CA MET A 300 7.65 14.65 -4.64
C MET A 300 8.98 14.16 -5.22
N HIS A 301 10.05 14.18 -4.44
CA HIS A 301 11.35 13.65 -4.87
C HIS A 301 11.26 12.15 -5.15
N ASN A 302 10.52 11.39 -4.32
CA ASN A 302 10.29 9.96 -4.57
C ASN A 302 9.51 9.73 -5.87
N ALA A 303 8.49 10.54 -6.17
CA ALA A 303 7.78 10.44 -7.43
C ALA A 303 8.70 10.68 -8.64
N ILE A 304 9.63 11.66 -8.57
CA ILE A 304 10.62 11.92 -9.62
C ILE A 304 11.63 10.77 -9.71
N ALA A 305 12.19 10.33 -8.59
CA ALA A 305 13.24 9.29 -8.54
C ALA A 305 12.73 7.93 -9.02
N HIS A 306 11.46 7.59 -8.73
CA HIS A 306 10.87 6.29 -9.04
C HIS A 306 9.99 6.27 -10.30
N GLN A 307 9.76 7.41 -10.96
CA GLN A 307 9.04 7.48 -12.24
C GLN A 307 9.68 6.55 -13.28
N ASP A 308 8.88 5.74 -13.93
CA ASP A 308 9.28 5.02 -15.13
C ASP A 308 9.06 5.91 -16.36
N TYR A 309 10.11 6.59 -16.77
CA TYR A 309 10.07 7.52 -17.90
C TYR A 309 9.83 6.83 -19.25
N THR A 310 9.91 5.49 -19.31
CA THR A 310 9.63 4.72 -20.53
C THR A 310 8.13 4.54 -20.78
N LEU A 311 7.29 4.72 -19.76
CA LEU A 311 5.84 4.55 -19.84
C LEU A 311 5.10 5.76 -20.44
N GLN A 312 5.78 6.84 -20.74
CA GLN A 312 5.19 8.07 -21.26
C GLN A 312 4.07 8.65 -20.38
N GLN A 313 4.11 8.35 -19.09
CA GLN A 313 3.19 8.86 -18.09
C GLN A 313 3.79 10.09 -17.40
N ARG A 314 2.91 11.03 -16.99
CA ARG A 314 3.31 12.19 -16.20
C ARG A 314 3.25 11.89 -14.71
N ILE A 315 4.00 12.63 -13.91
CA ILE A 315 3.84 12.66 -12.46
C ILE A 315 2.61 13.51 -12.15
N VAL A 316 1.72 12.99 -11.32
CA VAL A 316 0.48 13.67 -10.92
C VAL A 316 0.58 14.06 -9.46
N PHE A 317 0.18 15.29 -9.17
CA PHE A 317 0.10 15.81 -7.82
C PHE A 317 -1.27 16.48 -7.63
N VAL A 318 -2.11 15.91 -6.76
CA VAL A 318 -3.45 16.42 -6.50
C VAL A 318 -3.52 16.94 -5.07
N GLU A 319 -3.82 18.23 -4.93
CA GLU A 319 -4.10 18.87 -3.66
C GLU A 319 -5.62 18.90 -3.44
N GLY A 320 -6.08 18.23 -2.40
CA GLY A 320 -7.44 18.32 -1.87
C GLY A 320 -7.51 19.22 -0.64
N PRO A 321 -8.70 19.45 -0.08
CA PRO A 321 -8.89 20.26 1.12
C PRO A 321 -8.12 19.76 2.35
N SER A 322 -7.92 18.45 2.43
CA SER A 322 -7.27 17.77 3.57
C SER A 322 -6.34 16.62 3.16
N THR A 323 -6.02 16.50 1.89
CA THR A 323 -5.16 15.43 1.36
C THR A 323 -4.22 15.95 0.29
N LEU A 324 -3.04 15.33 0.20
CA LEU A 324 -2.11 15.46 -0.91
C LEU A 324 -1.92 14.09 -1.52
N TYR A 325 -2.23 13.93 -2.79
CA TYR A 325 -1.99 12.71 -3.55
C TYR A 325 -0.83 12.92 -4.53
N TYR A 326 0.11 11.99 -4.54
CA TYR A 326 1.20 11.90 -5.49
C TYR A 326 1.10 10.59 -6.26
N GLY A 327 1.14 10.67 -7.59
CA GLY A 327 1.10 9.49 -8.45
C GLY A 327 2.24 9.51 -9.46
N ASN A 328 2.89 8.39 -9.66
CA ASN A 328 3.91 8.20 -10.69
C ASN A 328 3.79 6.85 -11.38
N GLY A 329 4.26 6.79 -12.62
CA GLY A 329 4.35 5.55 -13.39
C GLY A 329 5.47 4.64 -12.90
N GLY A 330 5.22 3.33 -12.90
CA GLY A 330 6.19 2.30 -12.58
C GLY A 330 5.69 1.33 -11.50
N SER A 331 6.38 0.22 -11.30
CA SER A 331 6.09 -0.73 -10.24
C SER A 331 6.68 -0.26 -8.90
N PHE A 332 6.04 -0.64 -7.81
CA PHE A 332 6.56 -0.40 -6.46
C PHE A 332 7.65 -1.42 -6.14
N ILE A 333 8.92 -1.00 -6.18
CA ILE A 333 10.08 -1.89 -6.07
C ILE A 333 10.08 -2.72 -4.78
N PRO A 334 9.73 -2.19 -3.58
CA PRO A 334 9.65 -2.99 -2.36
C PRO A 334 8.54 -4.06 -2.37
N GLY A 335 7.64 -4.05 -3.34
CA GLY A 335 6.48 -4.94 -3.46
C GLY A 335 5.33 -4.57 -2.54
N THR A 336 5.57 -4.46 -1.22
CA THR A 336 4.57 -4.05 -0.23
C THR A 336 5.10 -2.93 0.68
N ILE A 337 4.20 -2.22 1.33
CA ILE A 337 4.56 -1.16 2.29
C ILE A 337 5.23 -1.74 3.53
N GLU A 338 4.77 -2.89 4.00
CA GLU A 338 5.38 -3.58 5.12
C GLU A 338 6.85 -3.89 4.84
N ASN A 339 7.14 -4.42 3.64
CA ASN A 339 8.52 -4.69 3.21
C ASN A 339 9.36 -3.40 3.20
N ALA A 340 8.82 -2.30 2.68
CA ALA A 340 9.50 -1.01 2.66
C ALA A 340 9.80 -0.47 4.07
N LEU A 341 8.87 -0.67 5.02
CA LEU A 341 9.04 -0.24 6.41
C LEU A 341 9.99 -1.14 7.22
N GLU A 342 10.05 -2.44 6.90
CA GLU A 342 10.91 -3.42 7.57
C GLU A 342 12.34 -3.43 7.03
N HIS A 343 12.54 -2.97 5.79
CA HIS A 343 13.85 -2.98 5.15
C HIS A 343 14.89 -2.22 5.99
N LYS A 344 16.04 -2.88 6.22
CA LYS A 344 17.18 -2.30 6.96
C LYS A 344 18.24 -1.84 5.98
N GLY A 345 18.40 -0.52 5.86
CA GLY A 345 19.44 0.07 5.03
C GLY A 345 18.93 0.61 3.68
N PRO A 346 19.84 1.01 2.76
CA PRO A 346 19.50 1.52 1.45
C PRO A 346 18.89 0.43 0.56
N GLN A 347 18.06 0.85 -0.39
CA GLN A 347 17.56 -0.08 -1.41
C GLN A 347 18.72 -0.61 -2.26
N LEU A 348 18.69 -1.91 -2.57
CA LEU A 348 19.73 -2.56 -3.37
C LEU A 348 19.67 -2.17 -4.85
N HIS A 349 18.51 -1.79 -5.33
CA HIS A 349 18.28 -1.45 -6.73
C HIS A 349 17.40 -0.20 -6.86
N TYR A 350 17.82 0.71 -7.73
CA TYR A 350 17.04 1.88 -8.13
C TYR A 350 16.71 1.76 -9.61
N ARG A 351 15.47 2.09 -10.01
CA ARG A 351 15.09 2.13 -11.43
C ARG A 351 15.91 3.15 -12.20
N ASN A 352 16.14 4.31 -11.61
CA ASN A 352 16.81 5.47 -12.18
C ASN A 352 18.07 5.81 -11.37
N GLU A 353 19.05 4.91 -11.35
CA GLU A 353 20.23 5.05 -10.49
C GLU A 353 21.03 6.32 -10.78
N CYS A 354 21.24 6.65 -12.07
CA CYS A 354 21.96 7.86 -12.47
C CYS A 354 21.21 9.13 -12.02
N LEU A 355 19.88 9.15 -12.17
CA LEU A 355 19.05 10.26 -11.70
C LEU A 355 19.12 10.39 -10.17
N CYS A 356 18.97 9.28 -9.45
CA CYS A 356 19.06 9.27 -7.99
C CYS A 356 20.42 9.77 -7.50
N ARG A 357 21.53 9.36 -8.14
CA ARG A 357 22.88 9.87 -7.81
C ARG A 357 22.98 11.36 -8.03
N GLY A 358 22.45 11.88 -9.13
CA GLY A 358 22.35 13.33 -9.38
C GLY A 358 21.55 14.04 -8.31
N MET A 359 20.39 13.51 -7.95
CA MET A 359 19.53 14.07 -6.90
C MET A 359 20.22 14.08 -5.52
N VAL A 360 21.03 13.05 -5.20
CA VAL A 360 21.88 13.04 -3.98
C VAL A 360 22.94 14.12 -4.04
N ASN A 361 23.69 14.19 -5.14
CA ASN A 361 24.74 15.20 -5.34
C ASN A 361 24.20 16.64 -5.22
N PHE A 362 22.94 16.85 -5.58
CA PHE A 362 22.25 18.14 -5.52
C PHE A 362 21.37 18.31 -4.27
N ASN A 363 21.59 17.50 -3.23
CA ASN A 363 20.88 17.58 -1.93
C ASN A 363 19.34 17.52 -2.06
N MET A 364 18.84 16.81 -3.08
CA MET A 364 17.40 16.61 -3.24
C MET A 364 16.89 15.40 -2.44
N ILE A 365 17.65 14.30 -2.42
CA ILE A 365 17.31 13.08 -1.67
C ILE A 365 18.51 12.58 -0.88
N ASP A 366 18.25 11.73 0.13
CA ASP A 366 19.28 10.87 0.72
C ASP A 366 19.15 9.42 0.20
N THR A 367 20.26 8.67 0.22
CA THR A 367 20.26 7.25 -0.22
C THR A 367 20.21 6.27 0.94
N VAL A 368 19.87 6.71 2.14
CA VAL A 368 19.92 5.86 3.34
C VAL A 368 18.67 4.97 3.46
N GLY A 369 17.73 5.08 2.51
CA GLY A 369 16.51 4.26 2.48
C GLY A 369 15.49 4.60 3.57
N ARG A 370 15.49 5.85 4.03
CA ARG A 370 14.62 6.31 5.14
C ARG A 370 13.37 7.05 4.69
N GLY A 371 13.22 7.39 3.41
CA GLY A 371 12.20 8.30 2.90
C GLY A 371 10.79 7.88 3.29
N ILE A 372 10.34 6.70 2.86
CA ILE A 372 9.01 6.17 3.20
C ILE A 372 8.86 6.07 4.72
N LYS A 373 9.83 5.44 5.41
CA LYS A 373 9.77 5.26 6.87
C LYS A 373 9.67 6.59 7.62
N LYS A 374 10.32 7.64 7.10
CA LYS A 374 10.27 8.97 7.69
C LYS A 374 8.91 9.62 7.48
N ILE A 375 8.30 9.52 6.28
CA ILE A 375 6.94 9.98 6.02
C ILE A 375 5.95 9.38 7.03
N TYR A 376 5.99 8.05 7.23
CA TYR A 376 5.15 7.38 8.23
C TYR A 376 5.45 7.83 9.65
N THR A 377 6.72 8.02 9.99
CA THR A 377 7.15 8.46 11.32
C THR A 377 6.68 9.88 11.59
N GLU A 378 6.79 10.80 10.63
CA GLU A 378 6.32 12.17 10.76
C GLU A 378 4.80 12.25 10.88
N GLN A 379 4.04 11.50 10.08
CA GLN A 379 2.59 11.42 10.23
C GLN A 379 2.19 10.88 11.62
N ARG A 380 2.87 9.84 12.10
CA ARG A 380 2.68 9.34 13.47
C ARG A 380 3.01 10.37 14.53
N ASN A 381 4.17 11.06 14.42
CA ASN A 381 4.61 12.06 15.39
C ASN A 381 3.67 13.27 15.44
N ARG A 382 3.01 13.56 14.32
CA ARG A 382 1.99 14.60 14.19
C ARG A 382 0.59 14.12 14.55
N PHE A 383 0.44 12.84 14.87
CA PHE A 383 -0.82 12.17 15.20
C PHE A 383 -1.85 12.23 14.08
N PHE A 384 -1.41 12.32 12.85
CA PHE A 384 -2.23 12.24 11.65
C PHE A 384 -2.42 10.79 11.19
N PRO A 385 -3.44 10.52 10.35
CA PRO A 385 -3.61 9.22 9.72
C PRO A 385 -2.35 8.83 8.94
N MET A 386 -2.07 7.52 8.88
CA MET A 386 -0.95 7.01 8.11
C MET A 386 -1.18 7.25 6.61
N PRO A 387 -0.11 7.41 5.82
CA PRO A 387 -0.24 7.54 4.38
C PRO A 387 -0.84 6.27 3.77
N ASP A 388 -1.72 6.41 2.78
CA ASP A 388 -2.25 5.29 2.00
C ASP A 388 -1.50 5.19 0.67
N TYR A 389 -1.03 3.99 0.35
CA TYR A 389 -0.38 3.68 -0.91
C TYR A 389 -1.31 2.87 -1.81
N GLU A 390 -1.47 3.33 -3.03
CA GLU A 390 -2.21 2.68 -4.10
C GLU A 390 -1.18 2.09 -5.08
N ILE A 391 -1.04 0.77 -5.08
CA ILE A 391 -0.10 0.05 -5.95
C ILE A 391 -0.92 -0.68 -7.00
N ASP A 392 -0.96 -0.12 -8.21
CA ASP A 392 -1.64 -0.71 -9.36
C ASP A 392 -0.61 -1.36 -10.27
N ASN A 393 -0.53 -2.68 -10.21
CA ASN A 393 0.40 -3.46 -11.02
C ASN A 393 -0.10 -3.63 -12.48
N GLU A 394 -1.39 -3.48 -12.74
CA GLU A 394 -1.98 -3.59 -14.08
C GLU A 394 -1.63 -2.35 -14.91
N HIS A 395 -1.90 -1.16 -14.37
CA HIS A 395 -1.57 0.11 -15.04
C HIS A 395 -0.14 0.58 -14.74
N ARG A 396 0.60 -0.16 -13.93
CA ARG A 396 1.97 0.15 -13.51
C ARG A 396 2.05 1.57 -12.93
N THR A 397 1.22 1.86 -11.93
CA THR A 397 1.22 3.14 -11.23
C THR A 397 1.35 2.94 -9.72
N VAL A 398 2.00 3.90 -9.09
CA VAL A 398 2.11 3.99 -7.63
C VAL A 398 1.59 5.35 -7.20
N GLY A 399 0.58 5.34 -6.33
CA GLY A 399 0.03 6.53 -5.70
C GLY A 399 0.32 6.54 -4.21
N VAL A 400 0.43 7.72 -3.61
CA VAL A 400 0.46 7.91 -2.16
C VAL A 400 -0.42 9.09 -1.77
N THR A 401 -1.33 8.86 -0.83
CA THR A 401 -2.17 9.89 -0.21
C THR A 401 -1.62 10.24 1.16
N ILE A 402 -1.29 11.52 1.38
CA ILE A 402 -0.84 12.08 2.66
C ILE A 402 -1.97 12.91 3.24
N TYR A 403 -2.34 12.62 4.48
CA TYR A 403 -3.42 13.30 5.18
C TYR A 403 -2.92 14.53 5.93
N GLY A 404 -3.61 15.67 5.71
CA GLY A 404 -3.38 16.94 6.40
C GLY A 404 -4.50 17.29 7.38
N LYS A 405 -5.30 16.30 7.78
CA LYS A 405 -6.40 16.44 8.75
C LYS A 405 -6.46 15.20 9.62
N MET A 406 -6.73 15.37 10.89
CA MET A 406 -7.10 14.26 11.75
C MET A 406 -8.44 13.70 11.30
N ILE A 407 -8.49 12.38 11.07
CA ILE A 407 -9.74 11.69 10.72
C ILE A 407 -10.53 11.40 11.99
N ASP A 408 -9.83 10.99 13.06
CA ASP A 408 -10.44 10.72 14.37
C ASP A 408 -9.54 11.28 15.48
N GLU A 409 -10.04 12.28 16.24
CA GLU A 409 -9.34 12.84 17.42
C GLU A 409 -8.94 11.77 18.43
N LYS A 410 -9.64 10.67 18.47
CA LYS A 410 -9.48 9.59 19.43
C LYS A 410 -8.36 8.63 19.02
N TYR A 411 -8.20 8.37 17.72
CA TYR A 411 -7.02 7.68 17.19
C TYR A 411 -5.75 8.51 17.45
N THR A 412 -5.84 9.80 17.27
CA THR A 412 -4.78 10.76 17.64
C THR A 412 -4.37 10.62 19.11
N ASN A 413 -5.34 10.48 20.01
CA ASN A 413 -5.06 10.29 21.44
C ASN A 413 -4.41 8.92 21.73
N LEU A 414 -4.74 7.87 20.96
CA LEU A 414 -4.07 6.57 21.06
C LEU A 414 -2.57 6.69 20.75
N LEU A 415 -2.24 7.37 19.67
CA LEU A 415 -0.85 7.58 19.28
C LEU A 415 -0.09 8.45 20.31
N LYS A 416 -0.78 9.42 20.94
CA LYS A 416 -0.21 10.27 22.01
C LYS A 416 0.07 9.50 23.30
N THR A 417 -0.80 8.56 23.67
CA THR A 417 -0.76 7.92 25.00
C THR A 417 -0.01 6.58 25.00
N ASN A 418 0.20 5.95 23.85
CA ASN A 418 0.83 4.64 23.76
C ASN A 418 2.10 4.63 22.92
N ASN A 419 3.20 5.10 23.52
CA ASN A 419 4.52 5.10 22.90
C ASN A 419 5.13 3.72 22.65
N SER A 420 4.49 2.63 23.10
CA SER A 420 5.01 1.27 22.96
C SER A 420 4.62 0.61 21.62
N LEU A 421 3.68 1.19 20.87
CA LEU A 421 3.27 0.67 19.58
C LEU A 421 4.36 0.88 18.53
N SER A 422 4.73 -0.19 17.85
CA SER A 422 5.60 -0.11 16.68
C SER A 422 4.90 0.61 15.53
N LEU A 423 5.68 1.18 14.60
CA LEU A 423 5.13 1.83 13.41
C LEU A 423 4.22 0.89 12.60
N LYS A 424 4.58 -0.38 12.54
CA LYS A 424 3.81 -1.44 11.86
C LYS A 424 2.45 -1.68 12.52
N GLU A 425 2.41 -1.69 13.84
CA GLU A 425 1.14 -1.83 14.58
C GLU A 425 0.25 -0.60 14.42
N CYS A 426 0.84 0.59 14.38
CA CYS A 426 0.12 1.82 14.09
C CYS A 426 -0.52 1.77 12.69
N LEU A 427 0.22 1.27 11.67
CA LEU A 427 -0.30 1.07 10.32
C LEU A 427 -1.47 0.09 10.29
N TRP A 428 -1.36 -1.05 10.96
CA TRP A 428 -2.42 -2.05 11.01
C TRP A 428 -3.68 -1.55 11.74
N LEU A 429 -3.50 -0.80 12.83
CA LEU A 429 -4.62 -0.18 13.55
C LEU A 429 -5.30 0.92 12.73
N ASP A 430 -4.51 1.69 11.98
CA ASP A 430 -5.03 2.70 11.05
C ASP A 430 -5.87 2.06 9.94
N ALA A 431 -5.40 0.93 9.39
CA ALA A 431 -6.18 0.15 8.42
C ALA A 431 -7.51 -0.36 9.01
N VAL A 432 -7.51 -0.84 10.26
CA VAL A 432 -8.74 -1.27 10.94
C VAL A 432 -9.72 -0.11 11.12
N GLN A 433 -9.23 1.08 11.50
CA GLN A 433 -10.08 2.27 11.66
C GLN A 433 -10.66 2.79 10.35
N LYS A 434 -9.89 2.71 9.28
CA LYS A 434 -10.32 3.07 7.93
C LYS A 434 -11.20 1.99 7.27
N HIS A 435 -11.49 0.89 7.99
CA HIS A 435 -12.21 -0.29 7.47
C HIS A 435 -11.53 -0.94 6.25
N HIS A 436 -10.22 -0.78 6.14
CA HIS A 436 -9.43 -1.47 5.14
C HIS A 436 -9.22 -2.94 5.52
N PRO A 437 -9.18 -3.87 4.57
CA PRO A 437 -8.98 -5.28 4.86
C PRO A 437 -7.57 -5.54 5.42
N ILE A 438 -7.49 -6.35 6.47
CA ILE A 438 -6.22 -6.83 7.04
C ILE A 438 -6.11 -8.35 6.88
N THR A 439 -4.88 -8.85 6.74
CA THR A 439 -4.64 -10.29 6.62
C THR A 439 -4.97 -11.03 7.91
N GLN A 440 -5.27 -12.32 7.81
CA GLN A 440 -5.57 -13.15 8.98
C GLN A 440 -4.38 -13.22 9.97
N ALA A 441 -3.15 -13.18 9.48
CA ALA A 441 -1.94 -13.17 10.30
C ALA A 441 -1.82 -11.86 11.12
N VAL A 442 -2.11 -10.71 10.49
CA VAL A 442 -2.15 -9.40 11.15
C VAL A 442 -3.26 -9.36 12.19
N ALA A 443 -4.47 -9.81 11.82
CA ALA A 443 -5.59 -9.86 12.74
C ALA A 443 -5.26 -10.70 13.99
N LYS A 444 -4.62 -11.85 13.81
CA LYS A 444 -4.18 -12.70 14.94
C LYS A 444 -3.21 -11.96 15.86
N GLN A 445 -2.18 -11.31 15.31
CA GLN A 445 -1.19 -10.57 16.11
C GLN A 445 -1.83 -9.43 16.91
N LEU A 446 -2.76 -8.69 16.30
CA LEU A 446 -3.48 -7.61 16.98
C LEU A 446 -4.45 -8.14 18.05
N HIS A 447 -5.10 -9.29 17.80
CA HIS A 447 -5.92 -9.98 18.80
C HIS A 447 -5.11 -10.48 20.00
N ASP A 448 -3.95 -11.11 19.75
CA ASP A 448 -3.07 -11.63 20.81
C ASP A 448 -2.58 -10.49 21.73
N LYS A 449 -2.46 -9.27 21.21
CA LYS A 449 -2.15 -8.06 21.97
C LYS A 449 -3.38 -7.34 22.56
N GLY A 450 -4.57 -7.85 22.33
CA GLY A 450 -5.81 -7.24 22.80
C GLY A 450 -6.13 -5.88 22.17
N LEU A 451 -5.57 -5.57 20.98
CA LEU A 451 -5.73 -4.28 20.33
C LEU A 451 -6.99 -4.21 19.46
N ILE A 452 -7.49 -5.34 18.97
CA ILE A 452 -8.71 -5.42 18.15
C ILE A 452 -9.66 -6.50 18.67
N GLU A 453 -10.92 -6.39 18.27
CA GLU A 453 -12.01 -7.34 18.54
C GLU A 453 -12.80 -7.61 17.26
N GLY A 454 -13.60 -8.67 17.27
CA GLY A 454 -14.44 -9.05 16.14
C GLY A 454 -13.88 -10.21 15.34
N ARG A 455 -14.49 -10.49 14.19
CA ARG A 455 -14.10 -11.55 13.25
C ARG A 455 -14.14 -11.02 11.83
N ALA A 456 -13.36 -11.64 10.95
CA ALA A 456 -13.33 -11.29 9.53
C ALA A 456 -14.76 -11.24 8.94
N PRO A 457 -15.09 -10.27 8.12
CA PRO A 457 -14.28 -9.12 7.71
C PRO A 457 -14.37 -7.92 8.66
N HIS A 458 -15.14 -7.99 9.74
CA HIS A 458 -15.49 -6.85 10.61
C HIS A 458 -14.64 -6.86 11.89
N TYR A 459 -13.47 -6.22 11.81
CA TYR A 459 -12.63 -5.94 12.98
C TYR A 459 -12.89 -4.53 13.50
N THR A 460 -12.78 -4.35 14.82
CA THR A 460 -12.88 -3.05 15.48
C THR A 460 -11.79 -2.93 16.56
N ILE A 461 -11.44 -1.72 16.93
CA ILE A 461 -10.53 -1.47 18.05
C ILE A 461 -11.15 -2.00 19.34
N SER A 462 -10.35 -2.66 20.18
CA SER A 462 -10.82 -3.27 21.42
C SER A 462 -11.28 -2.22 22.45
N LEU A 463 -12.13 -2.64 23.38
CA LEU A 463 -12.62 -1.78 24.47
C LEU A 463 -11.48 -1.24 25.34
N SER A 464 -10.42 -2.03 25.56
CA SER A 464 -9.25 -1.60 26.32
C SER A 464 -8.54 -0.43 25.63
N VAL A 465 -8.36 -0.50 24.31
CA VAL A 465 -7.79 0.58 23.50
C VAL A 465 -8.76 1.77 23.44
N ALA A 466 -10.06 1.52 23.25
CA ALA A 466 -11.08 2.56 23.25
C ALA A 466 -11.13 3.33 24.59
N LYS A 467 -10.92 2.66 25.71
CA LYS A 467 -10.77 3.32 27.02
C LYS A 467 -9.54 4.22 27.11
N MET A 468 -8.38 3.72 26.63
CA MET A 468 -7.14 4.50 26.61
C MET A 468 -7.24 5.74 25.71
N THR A 469 -8.08 5.69 24.68
CA THR A 469 -8.25 6.75 23.67
C THR A 469 -9.47 7.64 23.89
N ASN A 470 -10.20 7.51 24.99
CA ASN A 470 -11.51 8.15 25.18
C ASN A 470 -12.57 7.76 24.10
N GLN A 471 -12.39 6.65 23.41
CA GLN A 471 -13.33 6.19 22.36
C GLN A 471 -14.52 5.40 22.90
N ILE A 472 -14.78 5.41 24.20
CA ILE A 472 -15.87 4.63 24.80
C ILE A 472 -17.21 4.93 24.11
N GLY A 473 -17.46 6.21 23.79
CA GLY A 473 -18.71 6.61 23.14
C GLY A 473 -18.87 6.00 21.72
N HIS A 474 -17.81 5.98 20.91
CA HIS A 474 -17.82 5.40 19.57
C HIS A 474 -17.90 3.87 19.62
N TYR A 475 -17.09 3.24 20.48
CA TYR A 475 -17.15 1.80 20.72
C TYR A 475 -18.56 1.36 21.15
N THR A 476 -19.16 2.10 22.08
CA THR A 476 -20.53 1.81 22.56
C THR A 476 -21.56 1.94 21.43
N LYS A 477 -21.39 2.92 20.53
CA LYS A 477 -22.30 3.12 19.39
C LYS A 477 -22.22 1.99 18.36
N GLU A 478 -21.03 1.42 18.14
CA GLU A 478 -20.82 0.32 17.18
C GLU A 478 -21.11 -1.06 17.76
N LYS A 479 -20.60 -1.35 18.94
CA LYS A 479 -20.65 -2.67 19.57
C LYS A 479 -21.67 -2.79 20.71
N GLY A 480 -22.08 -1.69 21.27
CA GLY A 480 -22.80 -1.64 22.55
C GLY A 480 -21.86 -1.93 23.73
N LEU A 481 -22.35 -1.73 24.92
CA LEU A 481 -21.61 -2.09 26.13
C LEU A 481 -21.61 -3.62 26.33
N GLN A 482 -20.53 -4.11 26.95
CA GLN A 482 -20.46 -5.50 27.41
C GLN A 482 -21.58 -5.76 28.45
N GLU A 483 -22.05 -7.00 28.49
CA GLU A 483 -23.18 -7.40 29.35
C GLU A 483 -22.97 -7.03 30.83
N ASN A 484 -21.75 -7.25 31.36
CA ASN A 484 -21.39 -6.87 32.74
C ASN A 484 -21.51 -5.36 33.00
N SER A 485 -21.14 -4.54 32.00
CA SER A 485 -21.26 -3.08 32.12
C SER A 485 -22.72 -2.63 32.05
N ILE A 486 -23.55 -3.30 31.24
CA ILE A 486 -24.98 -3.06 31.19
C ILE A 486 -25.63 -3.49 32.50
N GLN A 487 -25.20 -4.62 33.09
CA GLN A 487 -25.69 -5.07 34.41
C GLN A 487 -25.42 -4.05 35.51
N LYS A 488 -24.21 -3.46 35.55
CA LYS A 488 -23.87 -2.39 36.50
C LYS A 488 -24.76 -1.15 36.35
N LEU A 489 -25.03 -0.73 35.12
CA LEU A 489 -25.94 0.38 34.83
C LEU A 489 -27.39 0.04 35.25
N LEU A 490 -27.82 -1.20 35.06
CA LEU A 490 -29.15 -1.67 35.49
C LEU A 490 -29.26 -1.74 37.00
N LEU A 491 -28.21 -2.15 37.72
CA LEU A 491 -28.16 -2.10 39.17
C LEU A 491 -28.27 -0.66 39.70
N GLN A 492 -27.56 0.27 39.08
CA GLN A 492 -27.64 1.70 39.42
C GLN A 492 -29.05 2.25 39.18
N LEU A 493 -29.67 1.87 38.06
CA LEU A 493 -31.05 2.27 37.75
C LEU A 493 -32.06 1.66 38.74
N ALA A 494 -31.85 0.39 39.13
CA ALA A 494 -32.64 -0.30 40.12
C ALA A 494 -32.50 0.34 41.51
N HIS A 495 -31.28 0.67 41.91
CA HIS A 495 -30.98 1.39 43.15
C HIS A 495 -31.67 2.77 43.19
N ASN A 496 -31.54 3.56 42.13
CA ASN A 496 -32.16 4.88 42.04
C ASN A 496 -33.68 4.84 42.02
N ALA A 497 -34.27 3.76 41.48
CA ALA A 497 -35.73 3.55 41.49
C ALA A 497 -36.27 3.11 42.84
N GLY A 498 -35.42 2.58 43.73
CA GLY A 498 -35.78 2.10 45.06
C GLY A 498 -36.99 1.13 45.04
N ASP A 499 -37.84 1.22 46.04
CA ASP A 499 -39.06 0.38 46.17
C ASP A 499 -40.10 0.63 45.06
N MET A 500 -40.02 1.79 44.37
CA MET A 500 -40.95 2.07 43.25
C MET A 500 -40.70 1.17 42.05
N GLY A 501 -39.46 0.66 41.91
CA GLY A 501 -39.04 -0.23 40.85
C GLY A 501 -39.17 0.36 39.44
N PHE A 502 -38.61 -0.31 38.43
CA PHE A 502 -38.57 0.13 37.03
C PHE A 502 -39.20 -0.90 36.08
N TRP A 503 -39.65 -0.41 34.93
CA TRP A 503 -40.16 -1.23 33.84
C TRP A 503 -39.05 -1.54 32.84
N ARG A 504 -39.21 -2.62 32.08
CA ARG A 504 -38.35 -2.92 30.95
C ARG A 504 -38.29 -1.77 29.92
N LYS A 505 -39.40 -1.01 29.78
CA LYS A 505 -39.46 0.15 28.89
C LYS A 505 -38.59 1.30 29.39
N ASP A 506 -38.56 1.56 30.67
CA ASP A 506 -37.74 2.61 31.30
C ASP A 506 -36.23 2.32 31.04
N VAL A 507 -35.86 1.04 31.09
CA VAL A 507 -34.50 0.59 30.71
C VAL A 507 -34.19 0.90 29.26
N TYR A 508 -35.12 0.64 28.35
CA TYR A 508 -34.91 0.96 26.93
C TYR A 508 -34.72 2.47 26.73
N GLU A 509 -35.60 3.28 27.27
CA GLU A 509 -35.56 4.74 27.15
C GLU A 509 -34.27 5.34 27.75
N GLY A 510 -33.78 4.81 28.86
CA GLY A 510 -32.56 5.27 29.52
C GLY A 510 -31.26 4.74 28.92
N LEU A 511 -31.27 3.54 28.34
CA LEU A 511 -30.07 2.82 27.90
C LEU A 511 -30.06 2.47 26.41
N GLU A 512 -30.91 3.08 25.58
CA GLU A 512 -30.97 2.79 24.14
C GLU A 512 -29.63 3.03 23.48
N HIS A 513 -28.90 4.08 23.89
CA HIS A 513 -27.61 4.52 23.34
C HIS A 513 -26.44 3.58 23.68
N VAL A 514 -26.60 2.67 24.65
CA VAL A 514 -25.55 1.71 25.03
C VAL A 514 -25.61 0.40 24.22
N PHE A 515 -26.59 0.25 23.34
CA PHE A 515 -26.71 -0.87 22.42
C PHE A 515 -26.19 -0.48 21.01
N PRO A 516 -25.71 -1.44 20.22
CA PRO A 516 -25.27 -1.15 18.85
C PRO A 516 -26.35 -0.45 18.04
N SER A 517 -25.97 0.56 17.26
CA SER A 517 -26.89 1.29 16.38
C SER A 517 -27.47 0.41 15.26
N SER A 518 -26.78 -0.69 14.93
CA SER A 518 -27.24 -1.70 13.96
C SER A 518 -28.39 -2.56 14.47
N ASN A 519 -28.64 -2.60 15.80
CA ASN A 519 -29.69 -3.41 16.36
C ASN A 519 -31.06 -2.72 16.20
N THR A 520 -32.07 -3.47 15.78
CA THR A 520 -33.46 -3.00 15.73
C THR A 520 -34.03 -2.77 17.14
N HIS A 521 -35.09 -2.00 17.23
CA HIS A 521 -35.82 -1.78 18.48
C HIS A 521 -36.17 -3.10 19.22
N ASP A 522 -36.71 -4.07 18.48
CA ASP A 522 -37.09 -5.36 19.03
C ASP A 522 -35.89 -6.20 19.50
N GLU A 523 -34.78 -6.13 18.82
CA GLU A 523 -33.52 -6.80 19.22
C GLU A 523 -32.96 -6.22 20.51
N LYS A 524 -32.95 -4.90 20.63
CA LYS A 524 -32.54 -4.20 21.87
C LYS A 524 -33.44 -4.61 23.04
N LEU A 525 -34.76 -4.59 22.85
CA LEU A 525 -35.72 -5.03 23.88
C LEU A 525 -35.55 -6.50 24.27
N ARG A 526 -35.32 -7.41 23.32
CA ARG A 526 -35.05 -8.83 23.62
C ARG A 526 -33.77 -9.01 24.43
N LYS A 527 -32.71 -8.25 24.08
CA LYS A 527 -31.43 -8.28 24.80
C LYS A 527 -31.59 -7.79 26.25
N ILE A 528 -32.28 -6.66 26.47
CA ILE A 528 -32.61 -6.16 27.80
C ILE A 528 -33.38 -7.24 28.60
N GLY A 529 -34.39 -7.86 28.00
CA GLY A 529 -35.16 -8.91 28.65
C GLY A 529 -34.29 -10.08 29.11
N ARG A 530 -33.36 -10.55 28.29
CA ARG A 530 -32.44 -11.63 28.66
C ARG A 530 -31.52 -11.25 29.82
N ILE A 531 -30.99 -10.02 29.81
CA ILE A 531 -30.12 -9.53 30.88
C ILE A 531 -30.88 -9.45 32.20
N LEU A 532 -32.10 -8.87 32.20
CA LEU A 532 -32.93 -8.79 33.41
C LEU A 532 -33.30 -10.17 33.99
N VAL A 533 -33.57 -11.15 33.12
CA VAL A 533 -33.85 -12.54 33.59
C VAL A 533 -32.61 -13.15 34.23
N ARG A 534 -31.43 -12.97 33.64
CA ARG A 534 -30.17 -13.47 34.19
C ARG A 534 -29.84 -12.78 35.52
N MET A 535 -29.96 -11.46 35.61
CA MET A 535 -29.77 -10.75 36.89
C MET A 535 -30.71 -11.21 37.99
N ALA A 536 -31.94 -11.60 37.62
CA ALA A 536 -32.87 -12.19 38.58
C ALA A 536 -32.50 -13.62 39.01
N GLN A 537 -31.93 -14.42 38.09
CA GLN A 537 -31.39 -15.76 38.41
C GLN A 537 -30.16 -15.65 39.33
N ASP A 538 -29.34 -14.59 39.16
CA ASP A 538 -28.18 -14.33 40.00
C ASP A 538 -28.53 -13.63 41.31
N ASP A 539 -29.84 -13.43 41.60
CA ASP A 539 -30.37 -12.79 42.79
C ASP A 539 -29.93 -11.33 42.99
N LEU A 540 -29.72 -10.62 41.89
CA LEU A 540 -29.32 -9.19 41.90
C LEU A 540 -30.53 -8.25 41.85
N ILE A 541 -31.60 -8.68 41.19
CA ILE A 541 -32.88 -7.98 41.09
C ILE A 541 -34.02 -8.99 41.27
N GLN A 542 -35.19 -8.51 41.72
CA GLN A 542 -36.36 -9.35 41.85
C GLN A 542 -37.63 -8.63 41.35
N LYS A 543 -38.70 -9.35 41.17
CA LYS A 543 -39.99 -8.75 40.87
C LYS A 543 -40.56 -8.06 42.10
N SER A 544 -41.13 -6.87 41.89
CA SER A 544 -41.91 -6.19 42.92
C SER A 544 -43.08 -7.06 43.40
N PRO A 545 -43.61 -6.81 44.59
CA PRO A 545 -44.76 -7.57 45.12
C PRO A 545 -45.98 -7.64 44.17
N ASN A 546 -46.11 -6.64 43.30
CA ASN A 546 -47.15 -6.60 42.27
C ASN A 546 -46.82 -7.39 41.00
N GLY A 547 -45.63 -8.03 40.93
CA GLY A 547 -45.16 -8.86 39.83
C GLY A 547 -44.83 -8.14 38.51
N ARG A 548 -44.98 -6.83 38.46
CA ARG A 548 -44.90 -6.06 37.20
C ARG A 548 -43.59 -5.32 36.99
N LYS A 549 -42.93 -4.84 38.04
CA LYS A 549 -41.68 -4.05 37.98
C LYS A 549 -40.52 -4.85 38.53
N TRP A 550 -39.28 -4.35 38.27
CA TRP A 550 -38.06 -4.88 38.81
C TRP A 550 -37.55 -3.98 39.94
N ILE A 551 -37.08 -4.57 41.03
CA ILE A 551 -36.49 -3.89 42.19
C ILE A 551 -35.13 -4.54 42.51
N ILE A 552 -34.21 -3.80 43.10
CA ILE A 552 -32.91 -4.32 43.52
C ILE A 552 -33.05 -5.21 44.75
N THR A 553 -32.21 -6.24 44.86
CA THR A 553 -32.12 -7.08 46.05
C THR A 553 -30.99 -6.59 46.98
N PRO A 554 -30.95 -7.04 48.27
CA PRO A 554 -29.81 -6.76 49.14
C PRO A 554 -28.47 -7.21 48.57
N LYS A 555 -28.44 -8.29 47.81
CA LYS A 555 -27.25 -8.77 47.12
C LYS A 555 -26.88 -7.85 45.96
N GLY A 556 -27.82 -7.34 45.20
CA GLY A 556 -27.60 -6.36 44.12
C GLY A 556 -27.06 -5.06 44.69
N GLU A 557 -27.51 -4.61 45.85
CA GLU A 557 -26.95 -3.43 46.55
C GLU A 557 -25.48 -3.62 46.96
N GLN A 558 -25.12 -4.82 47.43
CA GLN A 558 -23.74 -5.15 47.76
C GLN A 558 -22.84 -5.15 46.52
N GLU A 559 -23.32 -5.74 45.40
CA GLU A 559 -22.57 -5.81 44.13
C GLU A 559 -22.40 -4.43 43.50
N LEU A 560 -23.29 -3.47 43.74
CA LEU A 560 -23.19 -2.11 43.27
C LEU A 560 -22.11 -1.29 44.01
N ASN A 561 -21.87 -1.61 45.29
CA ASN A 561 -20.93 -0.92 46.16
C ASN A 561 -19.49 -1.50 46.13
N LEU A 562 -19.26 -2.56 45.40
CA LEU A 562 -17.95 -3.13 45.08
C LEU A 562 -17.39 -2.58 43.74
#